data_591507de39b2e39e1f01c68decae65e6
#
_entry.id   591507de39b2e39e1f01c68decae65e6
#
_cell.length_a   1.000
_cell.length_b   1.000
_cell.length_c   1.000
_cell.angle_alpha   90.00
_cell.angle_beta   90.00
_cell.angle_gamma   90.00
#
_symmetry.space_group_name_H-M   'P 1'
#
loop_
_entity.id
_entity.type
_entity.pdbx_description
1 polymer ?
#
loop_
_entity_poly.entity_id
_entity_poly.type
_entity_poly.pdbx_seq_one_letter_code
_entity_poly.pdbx_strand_id
1 'polypeptide(L)'
;MQDIYVAGYPFGESLSSSLKVTRGIVSSLTGLGNNFSNMQIDAAIQPGNSGGPIFDGGGNVIGVAVATLDVAVALEEFGTIPQNTNFGVKANIVSNFLVSNGVEPVESNTTPMSTSELGQLATDATYYLSCWMTTAQIQQMSSTKVMFQDLGQ
;
A
#
# COMPACT_ATOMS: atom_id res chain seq x y z
N MET A 1 -1.62 -6.44 -18.29
CA MET A 1 -1.82 -6.65 -16.83
C MET A 1 -0.51 -7.20 -16.30
N GLN A 2 0.01 -6.64 -15.23
CA GLN A 2 1.31 -6.99 -14.65
C GLN A 2 1.08 -7.75 -13.35
N ASP A 3 1.78 -8.89 -13.17
CA ASP A 3 1.82 -9.61 -11.90
C ASP A 3 2.50 -8.73 -10.84
N ILE A 4 1.96 -8.74 -9.63
CA ILE A 4 2.46 -7.97 -8.51
C ILE A 4 2.47 -8.78 -7.21
N TYR A 5 3.28 -8.32 -6.28
CA TYR A 5 3.34 -8.81 -4.91
C TYR A 5 3.20 -7.64 -3.94
N VAL A 6 2.47 -7.84 -2.86
CA VAL A 6 2.31 -6.84 -1.79
C VAL A 6 2.85 -7.44 -0.52
N ALA A 7 3.81 -6.77 0.11
CA ALA A 7 4.37 -7.19 1.39
C ALA A 7 3.91 -6.27 2.52
N GLY A 8 3.73 -6.84 3.72
CA GLY A 8 3.34 -6.09 4.90
C GLY A 8 3.11 -6.96 6.13
N TYR A 9 2.61 -6.33 7.18
CA TYR A 9 2.33 -6.97 8.47
C TYR A 9 0.85 -6.84 8.84
N PRO A 10 -0.05 -7.53 8.09
CA PRO A 10 -1.48 -7.42 8.31
C PRO A 10 -1.86 -7.79 9.74
N PHE A 11 -2.65 -6.91 10.36
CA PHE A 11 -3.09 -6.99 11.77
C PHE A 11 -1.95 -6.96 12.80
N GLY A 12 -0.71 -6.66 12.37
CA GLY A 12 0.44 -6.54 13.25
C GLY A 12 0.62 -7.73 14.20
N GLU A 13 0.98 -7.44 15.44
CA GLU A 13 1.20 -8.48 16.46
C GLU A 13 -0.07 -9.26 16.83
N SER A 14 -1.26 -8.72 16.58
CA SER A 14 -2.54 -9.38 16.89
C SER A 14 -2.75 -10.69 16.12
N LEU A 15 -2.19 -10.78 14.92
CA LEU A 15 -2.26 -12.00 14.10
C LEU A 15 -0.92 -12.74 14.09
N SER A 16 0.16 -12.04 13.73
CA SER A 16 1.51 -12.61 13.66
C SER A 16 2.52 -11.50 13.31
N SER A 17 3.64 -11.48 13.99
CA SER A 17 4.76 -10.55 13.73
C SER A 17 5.54 -10.87 12.45
N SER A 18 5.20 -11.96 11.74
CA SER A 18 5.87 -12.33 10.49
C SER A 18 5.36 -11.53 9.32
N LEU A 19 6.27 -11.15 8.41
CA LEU A 19 5.91 -10.57 7.12
C LEU A 19 4.99 -11.49 6.32
N LYS A 20 4.00 -10.92 5.65
CA LYS A 20 3.15 -11.65 4.72
C LYS A 20 3.26 -11.02 3.34
N VAL A 21 3.26 -11.88 2.33
CA VAL A 21 3.28 -11.47 0.92
C VAL A 21 2.04 -12.03 0.25
N THR A 22 1.27 -11.15 -0.39
CA THR A 22 0.13 -11.53 -1.23
C THR A 22 0.47 -11.28 -2.70
N ARG A 23 -0.10 -12.08 -3.61
CA ARG A 23 0.08 -11.95 -5.06
C ARG A 23 -1.23 -11.53 -5.69
N GLY A 24 -1.15 -10.74 -6.75
CA GLY A 24 -2.25 -10.33 -7.60
C GLY A 24 -1.74 -9.68 -8.88
N ILE A 25 -2.57 -8.83 -9.48
CA ILE A 25 -2.25 -8.05 -10.69
C ILE A 25 -2.63 -6.58 -10.51
N VAL A 26 -2.04 -5.74 -11.35
CA VAL A 26 -2.58 -4.39 -11.57
C VAL A 26 -3.85 -4.50 -12.39
N SER A 27 -5.00 -4.19 -11.78
CA SER A 27 -6.33 -4.27 -12.40
C SER A 27 -6.68 -3.01 -13.18
N SER A 28 -6.21 -1.83 -12.72
CA SER A 28 -6.40 -0.53 -13.38
C SER A 28 -5.22 0.41 -13.11
N LEU A 29 -4.91 1.23 -14.12
CA LEU A 29 -3.91 2.29 -13.97
C LEU A 29 -4.47 3.58 -13.37
N THR A 30 -5.72 3.57 -12.91
CA THR A 30 -6.35 4.66 -12.16
C THR A 30 -6.98 4.12 -10.90
N GLY A 31 -7.01 4.94 -9.86
CA GLY A 31 -7.69 4.64 -8.61
C GLY A 31 -9.15 5.07 -8.60
N LEU A 32 -9.74 5.10 -7.42
CA LEU A 32 -11.12 5.54 -7.19
C LEU A 32 -11.33 6.96 -7.74
N GLY A 33 -12.48 7.20 -8.37
CA GLY A 33 -12.80 8.49 -8.97
C GLY A 33 -11.85 8.93 -10.10
N ASN A 34 -11.24 7.99 -10.81
CA ASN A 34 -10.22 8.23 -11.84
C ASN A 34 -8.95 8.92 -11.32
N ASN A 35 -8.60 8.71 -10.07
CA ASN A 35 -7.37 9.25 -9.49
C ASN A 35 -6.14 8.67 -10.18
N PHE A 36 -5.42 9.50 -10.94
CA PHE A 36 -4.23 9.11 -11.70
C PHE A 36 -2.98 8.85 -10.85
N SER A 37 -2.95 9.32 -9.60
CA SER A 37 -1.85 9.05 -8.67
C SER A 37 -1.88 7.63 -8.11
N ASN A 38 -3.04 6.98 -8.20
CA ASN A 38 -3.25 5.63 -7.69
C ASN A 38 -3.39 4.62 -8.83
N MET A 39 -3.17 3.37 -8.49
CA MET A 39 -3.53 2.22 -9.30
C MET A 39 -4.45 1.30 -8.49
N GLN A 40 -5.33 0.57 -9.18
CA GLN A 40 -6.13 -0.47 -8.59
C GLN A 40 -5.43 -1.82 -8.74
N ILE A 41 -5.49 -2.63 -7.69
CA ILE A 41 -4.92 -3.97 -7.65
C ILE A 41 -5.94 -4.96 -7.07
N ASP A 42 -5.80 -6.23 -7.41
CA ASP A 42 -6.63 -7.32 -6.87
C ASP A 42 -5.93 -8.13 -5.76
N ALA A 43 -4.64 -7.87 -5.52
CA ALA A 43 -3.93 -8.48 -4.40
C ALA A 43 -4.61 -8.12 -3.08
N ALA A 44 -4.77 -9.10 -2.19
CA ALA A 44 -5.40 -8.89 -0.90
C ALA A 44 -4.60 -7.93 -0.04
N ILE A 45 -5.25 -6.87 0.43
CA ILE A 45 -4.72 -5.90 1.39
C ILE A 45 -5.59 -5.92 2.65
N GLN A 46 -4.95 -5.84 3.79
CA GLN A 46 -5.59 -5.77 5.11
C GLN A 46 -4.94 -4.63 5.92
N PRO A 47 -5.60 -4.13 6.98
CA PRO A 47 -4.99 -3.20 7.91
C PRO A 47 -3.60 -3.69 8.39
N GLY A 48 -2.56 -2.87 8.20
CA GLY A 48 -1.16 -3.22 8.43
C GLY A 48 -0.35 -3.51 7.16
N ASN A 49 -1.00 -3.63 5.98
CA ASN A 49 -0.30 -3.61 4.70
C ASN A 49 -0.05 -2.18 4.18
N SER A 50 -0.82 -1.19 4.67
CA SER A 50 -0.66 0.20 4.26
C SER A 50 0.75 0.71 4.56
N GLY A 51 1.36 1.38 3.58
CA GLY A 51 2.76 1.78 3.59
C GLY A 51 3.72 0.70 3.10
N GLY A 52 3.26 -0.55 2.95
CA GLY A 52 4.04 -1.65 2.41
C GLY A 52 4.26 -1.55 0.90
N PRO A 53 5.36 -2.16 0.39
CA PRO A 53 5.67 -2.11 -1.04
C PRO A 53 4.72 -2.98 -1.86
N ILE A 54 4.38 -2.46 -3.05
CA ILE A 54 3.85 -3.23 -4.17
C ILE A 54 5.00 -3.37 -5.15
N PHE A 55 5.41 -4.59 -5.47
CA PHE A 55 6.56 -4.84 -6.33
C PHE A 55 6.23 -5.83 -7.45
N ASP A 56 7.02 -5.76 -8.51
CA ASP A 56 6.87 -6.62 -9.69
C ASP A 56 7.71 -7.90 -9.58
N GLY A 57 7.69 -8.73 -10.64
CA GLY A 57 8.47 -9.96 -10.72
C GLY A 57 10.00 -9.77 -10.82
N GLY A 58 10.47 -8.55 -10.98
CA GLY A 58 11.89 -8.17 -10.89
C GLY A 58 12.30 -7.65 -9.52
N GLY A 59 11.36 -7.56 -8.57
CA GLY A 59 11.59 -6.97 -7.26
C GLY A 59 11.58 -5.45 -7.24
N ASN A 60 11.16 -4.79 -8.32
CA ASN A 60 11.06 -3.35 -8.37
C ASN A 60 9.80 -2.86 -7.67
N VAL A 61 9.91 -1.85 -6.82
CA VAL A 61 8.76 -1.20 -6.21
C VAL A 61 8.01 -0.39 -7.26
N ILE A 62 6.82 -0.85 -7.63
CA ILE A 62 5.93 -0.18 -8.60
C ILE A 62 4.86 0.68 -7.92
N GLY A 63 4.74 0.58 -6.60
CA GLY A 63 3.83 1.39 -5.80
C GLY A 63 3.91 1.09 -4.31
N VAL A 64 3.09 1.80 -3.56
CA VAL A 64 2.92 1.63 -2.11
C VAL A 64 1.46 1.37 -1.80
N ALA A 65 1.17 0.31 -1.05
CA ALA A 65 -0.18 -0.05 -0.64
C ALA A 65 -0.78 1.02 0.29
N VAL A 66 -2.03 1.45 0.04
CA VAL A 66 -2.63 2.54 0.84
C VAL A 66 -3.99 2.24 1.40
N ALA A 67 -4.87 1.56 0.67
CA ALA A 67 -6.25 1.39 1.11
C ALA A 67 -6.96 0.21 0.44
N THR A 68 -7.98 -0.27 1.13
CA THR A 68 -9.13 -0.98 0.56
C THR A 68 -10.32 -0.01 0.52
N LEU A 69 -11.38 -0.35 -0.20
CA LEU A 69 -12.65 0.38 -0.07
C LEU A 69 -13.21 0.20 1.35
N ASP A 70 -13.67 1.30 1.93
CA ASP A 70 -14.42 1.25 3.18
C ASP A 70 -15.73 0.47 2.96
N VAL A 71 -15.98 -0.51 3.81
CA VAL A 71 -17.13 -1.42 3.69
C VAL A 71 -18.46 -0.68 3.83
N ALA A 72 -18.54 0.30 4.73
CA ALA A 72 -19.76 1.06 4.93
C ALA A 72 -20.06 1.95 3.72
N VAL A 73 -19.05 2.65 3.22
CA VAL A 73 -19.15 3.47 2.00
C VAL A 73 -19.49 2.59 0.78
N ALA A 74 -18.85 1.42 0.66
CA ALA A 74 -19.13 0.53 -0.47
C ALA A 74 -20.58 -0.01 -0.45
N LEU A 75 -21.11 -0.34 0.72
CA LEU A 75 -22.50 -0.77 0.86
C LEU A 75 -23.50 0.37 0.57
N GLU A 76 -23.19 1.60 0.99
CA GLU A 76 -24.03 2.77 0.75
C GLU A 76 -24.07 3.15 -0.73
N GLU A 77 -22.90 3.22 -1.39
CA GLU A 77 -22.78 3.70 -2.76
C GLU A 77 -23.09 2.63 -3.81
N PHE A 78 -22.71 1.38 -3.56
CA PHE A 78 -22.81 0.29 -4.55
C PHE A 78 -23.83 -0.80 -4.17
N GLY A 79 -24.35 -0.78 -2.94
CA GLY A 79 -25.27 -1.83 -2.45
C GLY A 79 -24.59 -3.19 -2.24
N THR A 80 -23.27 -3.28 -2.39
CA THR A 80 -22.48 -4.49 -2.23
C THR A 80 -21.03 -4.15 -1.84
N ILE A 81 -20.30 -5.13 -1.31
CA ILE A 81 -18.87 -4.99 -1.02
C ILE A 81 -18.09 -5.50 -2.23
N PRO A 82 -17.42 -4.61 -3.01
CA PRO A 82 -16.57 -5.03 -4.11
C PRO A 82 -15.40 -5.89 -3.58
N GLN A 83 -15.24 -7.07 -4.15
CA GLN A 83 -14.15 -7.98 -3.80
C GLN A 83 -12.88 -7.58 -4.55
N ASN A 84 -11.73 -7.75 -3.91
CA ASN A 84 -10.42 -7.54 -4.54
C ASN A 84 -10.24 -6.14 -5.18
N THR A 85 -10.85 -5.12 -4.56
CA THR A 85 -10.74 -3.73 -5.00
C THR A 85 -9.87 -2.97 -4.02
N ASN A 86 -8.58 -2.99 -4.27
CA ASN A 86 -7.55 -2.39 -3.43
C ASN A 86 -6.74 -1.38 -4.23
N PHE A 87 -6.05 -0.48 -3.55
CA PHE A 87 -5.36 0.62 -4.20
C PHE A 87 -3.92 0.80 -3.68
N GLY A 88 -3.06 1.29 -4.58
CA GLY A 88 -1.71 1.71 -4.24
C GLY A 88 -1.35 3.04 -4.90
N VAL A 89 -0.53 3.84 -4.24
CA VAL A 89 0.12 5.01 -4.83
C VAL A 89 1.19 4.52 -5.80
N LYS A 90 1.20 5.04 -7.02
CA LYS A 90 2.16 4.64 -8.07
C LYS A 90 3.59 5.04 -7.72
N ALA A 91 4.55 4.26 -8.21
CA ALA A 91 5.98 4.49 -7.99
C ALA A 91 6.48 5.87 -8.43
N ASN A 92 5.93 6.43 -9.51
CA ASN A 92 6.33 7.78 -9.96
C ASN A 92 5.98 8.87 -8.94
N ILE A 93 4.86 8.75 -8.23
CA ILE A 93 4.47 9.68 -7.17
C ILE A 93 5.41 9.50 -5.96
N VAL A 94 5.67 8.25 -5.58
CA VAL A 94 6.62 7.91 -4.49
C VAL A 94 8.02 8.41 -4.83
N SER A 95 8.50 8.18 -6.06
CA SER A 95 9.80 8.64 -6.53
C SER A 95 9.93 10.17 -6.46
N ASN A 96 8.92 10.92 -6.93
CA ASN A 96 8.92 12.38 -6.84
C ASN A 96 9.02 12.87 -5.38
N PHE A 97 8.30 12.20 -4.47
CA PHE A 97 8.39 12.50 -3.04
C PHE A 97 9.80 12.22 -2.48
N LEU A 98 10.39 11.09 -2.81
CA LEU A 98 11.74 10.70 -2.37
C LEU A 98 12.78 11.70 -2.87
N VAL A 99 12.79 12.01 -4.18
CA VAL A 99 13.72 12.97 -4.79
C VAL A 99 13.59 14.35 -4.14
N SER A 100 12.36 14.81 -3.88
CA SER A 100 12.11 16.09 -3.19
C SER A 100 12.67 16.12 -1.76
N ASN A 101 12.93 14.95 -1.17
CA ASN A 101 13.53 14.80 0.15
C ASN A 101 15.00 14.33 0.09
N GLY A 102 15.65 14.42 -1.07
CA GLY A 102 17.07 14.11 -1.24
C GLY A 102 17.41 12.63 -1.31
N VAL A 103 16.43 11.78 -1.58
CA VAL A 103 16.61 10.33 -1.75
C VAL A 103 16.48 9.97 -3.23
N GLU A 104 17.60 9.56 -3.84
CA GLU A 104 17.59 9.14 -5.25
C GLU A 104 17.12 7.70 -5.39
N PRO A 105 16.16 7.43 -6.30
CA PRO A 105 15.74 6.06 -6.61
C PRO A 105 16.87 5.25 -7.23
N VAL A 106 16.91 3.96 -6.93
CA VAL A 106 17.86 3.01 -7.56
C VAL A 106 17.34 2.63 -8.95
N GLU A 107 18.25 2.22 -9.83
CA GLU A 107 17.88 1.70 -11.14
C GLU A 107 17.04 0.42 -11.03
N SER A 108 16.07 0.28 -11.94
CA SER A 108 15.18 -0.88 -11.96
C SER A 108 15.91 -2.13 -12.42
N ASN A 109 15.65 -3.23 -11.72
CA ASN A 109 16.10 -4.56 -12.15
C ASN A 109 15.23 -5.05 -13.32
N THR A 110 15.87 -5.41 -14.43
CA THR A 110 15.18 -5.94 -15.62
C THR A 110 15.13 -7.47 -15.66
N THR A 111 15.81 -8.14 -14.73
CA THR A 111 15.88 -9.60 -14.67
C THR A 111 14.77 -10.15 -13.74
N PRO A 112 13.92 -11.06 -14.22
CA PRO A 112 12.95 -11.72 -13.36
C PRO A 112 13.61 -12.50 -12.23
N MET A 113 13.02 -12.40 -11.04
CA MET A 113 13.43 -13.15 -9.86
C MET A 113 12.49 -14.33 -9.63
N SER A 114 13.01 -15.40 -9.02
CA SER A 114 12.16 -16.50 -8.53
C SER A 114 11.29 -16.04 -7.36
N THR A 115 10.18 -16.73 -7.10
CA THR A 115 9.29 -16.42 -5.96
C THR A 115 10.04 -16.49 -4.62
N SER A 116 11.04 -17.38 -4.49
CA SER A 116 11.86 -17.46 -3.29
C SER A 116 12.74 -16.25 -3.09
N GLU A 117 13.38 -15.76 -4.17
CA GLU A 117 14.21 -14.55 -4.13
C GLU A 117 13.36 -13.32 -3.83
N LEU A 118 12.16 -13.19 -4.44
CA LEU A 118 11.22 -12.12 -4.14
C LEU A 118 10.77 -12.15 -2.67
N GLY A 119 10.50 -13.33 -2.13
CA GLY A 119 10.15 -13.51 -0.72
C GLY A 119 11.28 -13.07 0.22
N GLN A 120 12.53 -13.42 -0.11
CA GLN A 120 13.70 -13.01 0.66
C GLN A 120 13.90 -11.49 0.57
N LEU A 121 13.83 -10.91 -0.64
CA LEU A 121 13.93 -9.46 -0.85
C LEU A 121 12.87 -8.71 -0.03
N ALA A 122 11.62 -9.16 -0.09
CA ALA A 122 10.54 -8.56 0.69
C ALA A 122 10.82 -8.60 2.20
N THR A 123 11.35 -9.74 2.69
CA THR A 123 11.69 -9.90 4.12
C THR A 123 12.83 -8.98 4.55
N ASP A 124 13.83 -8.81 3.71
CA ASP A 124 15.01 -7.99 4.02
C ASP A 124 14.73 -6.48 3.92
N ALA A 125 13.76 -6.08 3.07
CA ALA A 125 13.50 -4.68 2.75
C ALA A 125 12.21 -4.10 3.37
N THR A 126 11.36 -4.92 4.00
CA THR A 126 10.08 -4.45 4.58
C THR A 126 10.12 -4.51 6.10
N TYR A 127 9.90 -3.38 6.75
CA TYR A 127 9.97 -3.26 8.20
C TYR A 127 8.62 -2.90 8.80
N TYR A 128 8.31 -3.48 9.96
CA TYR A 128 7.19 -3.07 10.77
C TYR A 128 7.52 -1.79 11.52
N LEU A 129 6.69 -0.76 11.34
CA LEU A 129 6.83 0.51 12.06
C LEU A 129 5.67 0.67 13.04
N SER A 130 5.98 0.99 14.28
CA SER A 130 4.98 1.37 15.28
C SER A 130 5.28 2.75 15.84
N CYS A 131 4.22 3.56 15.98
CA CYS A 131 4.29 4.89 16.56
C CYS A 131 3.72 4.83 17.98
N TRP A 132 4.54 5.16 18.96
CA TRP A 132 4.15 5.19 20.37
C TRP A 132 3.81 6.63 20.76
N MET A 133 2.58 6.84 21.21
CA MET A 133 2.09 8.15 21.63
C MET A 133 1.36 8.04 22.95
N THR A 134 1.41 9.11 23.74
CA THR A 134 0.55 9.23 24.95
C THR A 134 -0.91 9.47 24.55
N THR A 135 -1.84 9.13 25.43
CA THR A 135 -3.28 9.38 25.21
C THR A 135 -3.56 10.87 24.91
N ALA A 136 -2.84 11.78 25.55
CA ALA A 136 -2.96 13.21 25.29
C ALA A 136 -2.52 13.60 23.86
N GLN A 137 -1.43 13.02 23.36
CA GLN A 137 -0.97 13.23 21.99
C GLN A 137 -1.97 12.67 20.96
N ILE A 138 -2.56 11.51 21.22
CA ILE A 138 -3.59 10.91 20.36
C ILE A 138 -4.82 11.83 20.32
N GLN A 139 -5.28 12.34 21.46
CA GLN A 139 -6.41 13.28 21.53
C GLN A 139 -6.11 14.58 20.79
N GLN A 140 -4.90 15.11 20.91
CA GLN A 140 -4.48 16.32 20.21
C GLN A 140 -4.48 16.09 18.69
N MET A 141 -3.96 14.97 18.22
CA MET A 141 -3.95 14.63 16.77
C MET A 141 -5.36 14.44 16.22
N SER A 142 -6.24 13.75 16.97
CA SER A 142 -7.64 13.55 16.56
C SER A 142 -8.46 14.83 16.53
N SER A 143 -8.08 15.85 17.34
CA SER A 143 -8.71 17.17 17.34
C SER A 143 -8.15 18.11 16.26
N THR A 144 -6.98 17.80 15.70
CA THR A 144 -6.37 18.59 14.64
C THR A 144 -6.93 18.10 13.31
N LYS A 145 -7.78 18.92 12.64
CA LYS A 145 -8.23 18.63 11.27
C LYS A 145 -7.00 18.54 10.36
N VAL A 146 -6.71 17.35 9.84
CA VAL A 146 -5.69 17.17 8.82
C VAL A 146 -6.32 17.62 7.50
N MET A 147 -5.61 18.45 6.73
CA MET A 147 -6.07 19.10 5.48
C MET A 147 -6.62 18.10 4.43
N PHE A 148 -6.42 16.80 4.63
CA PHE A 148 -6.86 15.73 3.73
C PHE A 148 -8.09 14.94 4.23
N GLN A 149 -8.63 15.28 5.42
CA GLN A 149 -9.85 14.63 5.94
C GLN A 149 -11.13 15.14 5.27
N ASP A 150 -11.09 16.29 4.61
CA ASP A 150 -12.24 16.89 3.94
C ASP A 150 -12.39 16.49 2.45
N LEU A 151 -11.60 15.54 1.95
CA LEU A 151 -11.72 15.02 0.57
C LEU A 151 -12.70 13.83 0.45
N GLY A 152 -13.46 13.54 1.49
CA GLY A 152 -14.39 12.43 1.60
C GLY A 152 -15.83 12.84 1.94
N GLN A 153 -16.33 13.96 1.40
CA GLN A 153 -17.76 14.28 1.33
C GLN A 153 -18.15 14.64 -0.07
#